data_f552a1fca89169a6bdb3835c6c33d201
#
_entry.id   f552a1fca89169a6bdb3835c6c33d201
#
_cell.length_a   1.000
_cell.length_b   1.000
_cell.length_c   1.000
_cell.angle_alpha   90.00
_cell.angle_beta   90.00
_cell.angle_gamma   90.00
#
_symmetry.space_group_name_H-M   'P 1'
#
loop_
_entity.id
_entity.type
_entity.pdbx_description
1 polymer ?
#
loop_
_entity_poly.entity_id
_entity_poly.type
_entity_poly.pdbx_seq_one_letter_code
_entity_poly.pdbx_strand_id
1 'polypeptide(L)'
;MAVPLIQQLRVGAYVIKQWVKGNERYPLVLMLEPLFRCNLACPGCGKIDYEDSILNKRLSVKDCLSAVDECGAPVVSIPGGEPLIHKEIKEIVEGIIGRKKFVYLCTNALLLEKRLHLFKPTPYLTFSVHLDGLETHHDHAVDREGVFQKAVLAIREAKKRGFRVN
;
A
#
# COMPACT_ATOMS: atom_id res chain seq x y z
N MET A 1 1.86 11.41 -10.80
CA MET A 1 2.98 10.68 -11.47
C MET A 1 2.38 9.68 -12.45
N ALA A 2 2.95 9.51 -13.65
CA ALA A 2 2.41 8.56 -14.62
C ALA A 2 2.67 7.11 -14.18
N VAL A 3 1.72 6.19 -14.52
CA VAL A 3 1.89 4.75 -14.30
C VAL A 3 3.09 4.26 -15.14
N PRO A 4 4.01 3.44 -14.58
CA PRO A 4 5.16 2.93 -15.32
C PRO A 4 4.75 2.19 -16.60
N LEU A 5 5.48 2.36 -17.69
CA LEU A 5 5.20 1.65 -18.94
C LEU A 5 5.18 0.13 -18.74
N ILE A 6 6.12 -0.40 -17.95
CA ILE A 6 6.17 -1.84 -17.63
C ILE A 6 4.89 -2.31 -16.91
N GLN A 7 4.27 -1.47 -16.07
CA GLN A 7 3.01 -1.80 -15.43
C GLN A 7 1.87 -1.80 -16.45
N GLN A 8 1.79 -0.79 -17.32
CA GLN A 8 0.77 -0.71 -18.37
C GLN A 8 0.83 -1.93 -19.27
N LEU A 9 2.02 -2.29 -19.75
CA LEU A 9 2.23 -3.45 -20.62
C LEU A 9 1.85 -4.77 -19.93
N ARG A 10 2.25 -4.98 -18.68
CA ARG A 10 1.94 -6.22 -17.95
C ARG A 10 0.47 -6.35 -17.59
N VAL A 11 -0.17 -5.27 -17.18
CA VAL A 11 -1.61 -5.26 -16.89
C VAL A 11 -2.38 -5.47 -18.20
N GLY A 12 -2.00 -4.80 -19.30
CA GLY A 12 -2.59 -5.01 -20.62
C GLY A 12 -2.45 -6.46 -21.10
N ALA A 13 -1.25 -7.05 -21.00
CA ALA A 13 -1.02 -8.46 -21.34
C ALA A 13 -1.85 -9.41 -20.46
N TYR A 14 -2.03 -9.09 -19.16
CA TYR A 14 -2.90 -9.87 -18.28
C TYR A 14 -4.36 -9.82 -18.75
N VAL A 15 -4.88 -8.64 -19.09
CA VAL A 15 -6.24 -8.46 -19.60
C VAL A 15 -6.45 -9.26 -20.89
N ILE A 16 -5.53 -9.13 -21.84
CA ILE A 16 -5.59 -9.90 -23.11
C ILE A 16 -5.60 -11.40 -22.83
N LYS A 17 -4.75 -11.87 -21.91
CA LYS A 17 -4.70 -13.29 -21.52
C LYS A 17 -6.03 -13.77 -20.94
N GLN A 18 -6.70 -12.97 -20.12
CA GLN A 18 -8.01 -13.31 -19.55
C GLN A 18 -9.07 -13.36 -20.65
N TRP A 19 -9.07 -12.40 -21.56
CA TRP A 19 -9.99 -12.38 -22.69
C TRP A 19 -9.82 -13.61 -23.61
N VAL A 20 -8.58 -13.96 -23.97
CA VAL A 20 -8.29 -15.17 -24.80
C VAL A 20 -8.75 -16.46 -24.10
N LYS A 21 -8.73 -16.49 -22.75
CA LYS A 21 -9.25 -17.63 -21.97
C LYS A 21 -10.77 -17.67 -21.85
N GLY A 22 -11.49 -16.67 -22.35
CA GLY A 22 -12.93 -16.56 -22.21
C GLY A 22 -13.40 -16.18 -20.80
N ASN A 23 -12.51 -15.66 -19.95
CA ASN A 23 -12.86 -15.24 -18.60
C ASN A 23 -13.59 -13.89 -18.66
N GLU A 24 -14.87 -13.86 -18.34
CA GLU A 24 -15.65 -12.62 -18.29
C GLU A 24 -15.38 -11.79 -17.02
N ARG A 25 -14.98 -12.45 -15.92
CA ARG A 25 -14.70 -11.81 -14.62
C ARG A 25 -13.34 -12.24 -14.11
N TYR A 26 -12.51 -11.27 -13.77
CA TYR A 26 -11.17 -11.52 -13.22
C TYR A 26 -10.70 -10.31 -12.40
N PRO A 27 -9.89 -10.52 -11.34
CA PRO A 27 -9.40 -9.45 -10.51
C PRO A 27 -8.28 -8.67 -11.19
N LEU A 28 -8.33 -7.35 -11.15
CA LEU A 28 -7.24 -6.46 -11.57
C LEU A 28 -6.37 -6.02 -10.40
N VAL A 29 -7.00 -5.87 -9.23
CA VAL A 29 -6.35 -5.42 -8.00
C VAL A 29 -6.80 -6.32 -6.86
N LEU A 30 -5.83 -6.82 -6.09
CA LEU A 30 -6.07 -7.38 -4.76
C LEU A 30 -5.89 -6.28 -3.74
N MET A 31 -6.89 -6.07 -2.89
CA MET A 31 -6.74 -5.27 -1.67
C MET A 31 -6.35 -6.20 -0.52
N LEU A 32 -5.11 -6.08 -0.06
CA LEU A 32 -4.53 -6.92 0.98
C LEU A 32 -4.35 -6.10 2.26
N GLU A 33 -5.09 -6.44 3.29
CA GLU A 33 -5.03 -5.77 4.59
C GLU A 33 -4.36 -6.66 5.64
N PRO A 34 -3.03 -6.62 5.78
CA PRO A 34 -2.30 -7.52 6.68
C PRO A 34 -2.48 -7.19 8.16
N LEU A 35 -3.00 -6.01 8.49
CA LEU A 35 -3.38 -5.58 9.84
C LEU A 35 -4.38 -4.42 9.78
N PHE A 36 -5.12 -4.24 10.89
CA PHE A 36 -6.06 -3.11 11.04
C PHE A 36 -5.54 -2.02 11.97
N ARG A 37 -4.52 -2.31 12.80
CA ARG A 37 -3.95 -1.30 13.70
C ARG A 37 -3.32 -0.14 12.91
N CYS A 38 -3.62 1.07 13.38
CA CYS A 38 -3.06 2.32 12.86
C CYS A 38 -2.39 3.12 13.98
N ASN A 39 -1.56 4.07 13.62
CA ASN A 39 -0.97 5.09 14.50
C ASN A 39 -1.70 6.44 14.43
N LEU A 40 -2.83 6.48 13.74
CA LEU A 40 -3.83 7.55 13.72
C LEU A 40 -5.19 7.00 14.13
N ALA A 41 -6.08 7.90 14.58
CA ALA A 41 -7.46 7.62 14.94
C ALA A 41 -8.39 8.58 14.20
N CYS A 42 -8.34 8.56 12.86
CA CYS A 42 -9.11 9.48 12.02
C CYS A 42 -10.62 9.28 12.22
N PRO A 43 -11.41 10.33 12.48
CA PRO A 43 -12.83 10.22 12.79
C PRO A 43 -13.68 9.53 11.71
N GLY A 44 -13.27 9.60 10.45
CA GLY A 44 -13.95 8.93 9.32
C GLY A 44 -13.51 7.48 9.08
N CYS A 45 -12.63 6.92 9.90
CA CYS A 45 -12.07 5.59 9.71
C CYS A 45 -12.79 4.54 10.57
N GLY A 46 -13.64 3.71 9.98
CA GLY A 46 -14.35 2.64 10.70
C GLY A 46 -13.45 1.58 11.37
N LYS A 47 -12.14 1.55 11.06
CA LYS A 47 -11.21 0.58 11.67
C LYS A 47 -10.84 0.91 13.11
N ILE A 48 -10.96 2.17 13.54
CA ILE A 48 -10.63 2.57 14.91
C ILE A 48 -11.64 2.03 15.93
N ASP A 49 -12.84 1.67 15.47
CA ASP A 49 -13.93 1.17 16.32
C ASP A 49 -13.81 -0.33 16.63
N TYR A 50 -12.86 -1.03 16.03
CA TYR A 50 -12.64 -2.44 16.32
C TYR A 50 -12.00 -2.65 17.69
N GLU A 51 -12.41 -3.72 18.35
CA GLU A 51 -11.80 -4.17 19.59
C GLU A 51 -10.30 -4.47 19.43
N ASP A 52 -9.52 -4.28 20.49
CA ASP A 52 -8.10 -4.58 20.51
C ASP A 52 -7.76 -6.01 20.09
N SER A 53 -8.63 -6.97 20.37
CA SER A 53 -8.53 -8.37 19.94
C SER A 53 -8.47 -8.52 18.42
N ILE A 54 -9.14 -7.64 17.67
CA ILE A 54 -9.15 -7.57 16.20
C ILE A 54 -7.96 -6.73 15.72
N LEU A 55 -7.76 -5.54 16.31
CA LEU A 55 -6.68 -4.63 15.92
C LEU A 55 -5.29 -5.24 16.09
N ASN A 56 -5.12 -6.20 17.01
CA ASN A 56 -3.85 -6.88 17.24
C ASN A 56 -3.60 -8.07 16.31
N LYS A 57 -4.62 -8.52 15.56
CA LYS A 57 -4.45 -9.59 14.57
C LYS A 57 -3.57 -9.13 13.41
N ARG A 58 -2.77 -10.04 12.90
CA ARG A 58 -1.88 -9.81 11.75
C ARG A 58 -1.87 -11.05 10.88
N LEU A 59 -1.90 -10.86 9.56
CA LEU A 59 -1.65 -11.94 8.64
C LEU A 59 -0.15 -12.24 8.61
N SER A 60 0.21 -13.51 8.55
CA SER A 60 1.60 -13.90 8.34
C SER A 60 2.05 -13.59 6.90
N VAL A 61 3.35 -13.55 6.66
CA VAL A 61 3.90 -13.42 5.28
C VAL A 61 3.34 -14.54 4.39
N LYS A 62 3.27 -15.77 4.92
CA LYS A 62 2.74 -16.93 4.19
C LYS A 62 1.29 -16.71 3.77
N ASP A 63 0.43 -16.26 4.67
CA ASP A 63 -0.99 -16.04 4.38
C ASP A 63 -1.18 -14.92 3.35
N CYS A 64 -0.43 -13.82 3.51
CA CYS A 64 -0.42 -12.72 2.55
C CYS A 64 -0.03 -13.20 1.14
N LEU A 65 1.06 -13.97 1.03
CA LEU A 65 1.54 -14.46 -0.25
C LEU A 65 0.63 -15.53 -0.86
N SER A 66 0.01 -16.38 -0.03
CA SER A 66 -1.01 -17.34 -0.49
C SER A 66 -2.23 -16.63 -1.10
N ALA A 67 -2.73 -15.58 -0.43
CA ALA A 67 -3.83 -14.76 -0.96
C ALA A 67 -3.47 -14.08 -2.30
N VAL A 68 -2.22 -13.62 -2.43
CA VAL A 68 -1.71 -13.03 -3.68
C VAL A 68 -1.65 -14.06 -4.82
N ASP A 69 -1.24 -15.29 -4.52
CA ASP A 69 -1.16 -16.38 -5.49
C ASP A 69 -2.56 -16.85 -5.90
N GLU A 70 -3.46 -17.02 -4.95
CA GLU A 70 -4.86 -17.43 -5.17
C GLU A 70 -5.61 -16.40 -6.02
N CYS A 71 -5.56 -15.12 -5.64
CA CYS A 71 -6.24 -14.04 -6.36
C CYS A 71 -5.70 -13.86 -7.79
N GLY A 72 -4.41 -14.00 -8.00
CA GLY A 72 -3.78 -13.89 -9.31
C GLY A 72 -3.74 -12.47 -9.91
N ALA A 73 -4.32 -11.45 -9.27
CA ALA A 73 -4.33 -10.07 -9.75
C ALA A 73 -2.92 -9.53 -10.04
N PRO A 74 -2.73 -8.71 -11.07
CA PRO A 74 -1.43 -8.14 -11.43
C PRO A 74 -0.98 -7.02 -10.49
N VAL A 75 -1.91 -6.41 -9.75
CA VAL A 75 -1.67 -5.31 -8.82
C VAL A 75 -2.14 -5.70 -7.43
N VAL A 76 -1.37 -5.34 -6.42
CA VAL A 76 -1.71 -5.53 -4.99
C VAL A 76 -1.66 -4.17 -4.31
N SER A 77 -2.78 -3.72 -3.77
CA SER A 77 -2.87 -2.57 -2.88
C SER A 77 -2.83 -3.05 -1.44
N ILE A 78 -1.98 -2.46 -0.61
CA ILE A 78 -1.84 -2.80 0.80
C ILE A 78 -2.28 -1.59 1.64
N PRO A 79 -3.60 -1.43 1.90
CA PRO A 79 -4.09 -0.32 2.70
C PRO A 79 -3.95 -0.61 4.21
N GLY A 80 -4.63 -1.61 4.73
CA GLY A 80 -4.69 -1.92 6.16
C GLY A 80 -5.12 -0.76 7.05
N GLY A 81 -4.69 -0.74 8.31
CA GLY A 81 -4.60 0.44 9.15
C GLY A 81 -3.40 1.29 8.72
N GLU A 82 -2.23 1.05 9.34
CA GLU A 82 -0.95 1.59 8.81
C GLU A 82 -0.01 0.42 8.51
N PRO A 83 0.19 0.06 7.23
CA PRO A 83 0.98 -1.12 6.87
C PRO A 83 2.43 -1.08 7.36
N LEU A 84 3.01 0.13 7.49
CA LEU A 84 4.38 0.28 7.98
C LEU A 84 4.55 -0.08 9.47
N ILE A 85 3.46 -0.34 10.20
CA ILE A 85 3.52 -0.91 11.56
C ILE A 85 3.79 -2.42 11.52
N HIS A 86 3.41 -3.11 10.43
CA HIS A 86 3.59 -4.55 10.32
C HIS A 86 5.09 -4.90 10.39
N LYS A 87 5.44 -5.83 11.27
CA LYS A 87 6.85 -6.17 11.53
C LYS A 87 7.55 -6.76 10.30
N GLU A 88 6.81 -7.53 9.52
CA GLU A 88 7.27 -8.26 8.33
C GLU A 88 6.79 -7.61 7.01
N ILE A 89 6.52 -6.29 7.02
CA ILE A 89 6.03 -5.59 5.82
C ILE A 89 7.04 -5.66 4.67
N LYS A 90 8.32 -5.68 4.97
CA LYS A 90 9.38 -5.81 3.99
C LYS A 90 9.26 -7.14 3.24
N GLU A 91 9.17 -8.23 3.97
CA GLU A 91 9.09 -9.59 3.45
C GLU A 91 7.81 -9.79 2.61
N ILE A 92 6.68 -9.22 3.05
CA ILE A 92 5.42 -9.22 2.30
C ILE A 92 5.61 -8.49 0.96
N VAL A 93 6.13 -7.25 0.98
CA VAL A 93 6.35 -6.45 -0.22
C VAL A 93 7.35 -7.12 -1.17
N GLU A 94 8.48 -7.59 -0.67
CA GLU A 94 9.49 -8.30 -1.47
C GLU A 94 8.94 -9.60 -2.08
N GLY A 95 8.15 -10.35 -1.32
CA GLY A 95 7.50 -11.56 -1.80
C GLY A 95 6.49 -11.31 -2.92
N ILE A 96 5.73 -10.22 -2.86
CA ILE A 96 4.79 -9.79 -3.92
C ILE A 96 5.57 -9.34 -5.17
N ILE A 97 6.61 -8.53 -4.99
CA ILE A 97 7.47 -8.06 -6.09
C ILE A 97 8.18 -9.24 -6.77
N GLY A 98 8.66 -10.22 -6.00
CA GLY A 98 9.26 -11.45 -6.53
C GLY A 98 8.32 -12.22 -7.48
N ARG A 99 7.01 -12.11 -7.27
CA ARG A 99 5.94 -12.63 -8.14
C ARG A 99 5.65 -11.75 -9.36
N LYS A 100 6.45 -10.70 -9.57
CA LYS A 100 6.29 -9.72 -10.67
C LYS A 100 4.94 -8.99 -10.64
N LYS A 101 4.36 -8.79 -9.45
CA LYS A 101 3.15 -8.00 -9.23
C LYS A 101 3.52 -6.60 -8.75
N PHE A 102 2.67 -5.62 -9.07
CA PHE A 102 2.87 -4.23 -8.68
C PHE A 102 2.25 -3.98 -7.31
N VAL A 103 3.00 -3.34 -6.43
CA VAL A 103 2.58 -3.02 -5.06
C VAL A 103 2.30 -1.54 -4.93
N TYR A 104 1.11 -1.21 -4.43
CA TYR A 104 0.77 0.10 -3.90
C TYR A 104 0.70 -0.01 -2.38
N LEU A 105 1.74 0.46 -1.71
CA LEU A 105 1.80 0.47 -0.24
C LEU A 105 1.20 1.78 0.25
N CYS A 106 -0.05 1.69 0.75
CA CYS A 106 -0.79 2.84 1.22
C CYS A 106 -0.33 3.21 2.64
N THR A 107 -0.11 4.49 2.91
CA THR A 107 0.42 4.94 4.20
C THR A 107 0.00 6.37 4.52
N ASN A 108 -0.18 6.67 5.79
CA ASN A 108 -0.32 8.03 6.29
C ASN A 108 1.02 8.78 6.40
N ALA A 109 2.10 8.15 5.97
CA ALA A 109 3.48 8.63 5.91
C ALA A 109 4.18 8.95 7.24
N LEU A 110 3.52 8.87 8.40
CA LEU A 110 4.16 9.16 9.70
C LEU A 110 5.38 8.27 10.01
N LEU A 111 5.40 7.06 9.44
CA LEU A 111 6.52 6.12 9.60
C LEU A 111 7.37 6.00 8.33
N LEU A 112 6.96 6.62 7.22
CA LEU A 112 7.55 6.37 5.91
C LEU A 112 9.04 6.69 5.90
N GLU A 113 9.45 7.89 6.34
CA GLU A 113 10.86 8.30 6.35
C GLU A 113 11.75 7.31 7.13
N LYS A 114 11.29 6.91 8.33
CA LYS A 114 12.00 5.96 9.20
C LYS A 114 12.07 4.54 8.62
N ARG A 115 11.15 4.17 7.75
CA ARG A 115 11.00 2.82 7.18
C ARG A 115 11.51 2.70 5.74
N LEU A 116 11.88 3.79 5.07
CA LEU A 116 12.39 3.77 3.69
C LEU A 116 13.57 2.82 3.50
N HIS A 117 14.43 2.68 4.53
CA HIS A 117 15.59 1.79 4.47
C HIS A 117 15.23 0.30 4.32
N LEU A 118 13.99 -0.09 4.62
CA LEU A 118 13.50 -1.46 4.44
C LEU A 118 13.30 -1.82 2.98
N PHE A 119 13.15 -0.85 2.09
CA PHE A 119 12.75 -1.05 0.71
C PHE A 119 13.84 -0.60 -0.26
N LYS A 120 13.75 -1.10 -1.49
CA LYS A 120 14.57 -0.65 -2.62
C LYS A 120 13.69 0.02 -3.68
N PRO A 121 14.10 1.14 -4.29
CA PRO A 121 13.40 1.73 -5.40
C PRO A 121 13.26 0.75 -6.56
N THR A 122 12.07 0.60 -7.08
CA THR A 122 11.75 -0.31 -8.18
C THR A 122 10.47 0.14 -8.88
N PRO A 123 10.29 -0.12 -10.18
CA PRO A 123 9.03 0.18 -10.86
C PRO A 123 7.83 -0.64 -10.33
N TYR A 124 8.09 -1.68 -9.53
CA TYR A 124 7.05 -2.53 -8.93
C TYR A 124 6.52 -2.03 -7.59
N LEU A 125 7.16 -1.03 -6.95
CA LEU A 125 6.73 -0.46 -5.67
C LEU A 125 6.37 1.02 -5.84
N THR A 126 5.17 1.38 -5.41
CA THR A 126 4.72 2.76 -5.28
C THR A 126 4.18 2.96 -3.86
N PHE A 127 4.67 3.97 -3.17
CA PHE A 127 4.02 4.44 -1.95
C PHE A 127 2.82 5.30 -2.33
N SER A 128 1.63 4.93 -1.85
CA SER A 128 0.40 5.70 -2.00
C SER A 128 0.16 6.45 -0.70
N VAL A 129 0.49 7.73 -0.70
CA VAL A 129 0.41 8.55 0.51
C VAL A 129 -0.94 9.24 0.59
N HIS A 130 -1.62 9.04 1.71
CA HIS A 130 -2.90 9.68 1.97
C HIS A 130 -2.73 11.16 2.33
N LEU A 131 -3.34 12.04 1.55
CA LEU A 131 -3.43 13.47 1.81
C LEU A 131 -4.81 14.00 1.39
N ASP A 132 -5.58 14.56 2.33
CA ASP A 132 -6.94 15.06 2.12
C ASP A 132 -7.00 16.56 1.74
N GLY A 133 -5.92 17.11 1.24
CA GLY A 133 -5.84 18.50 0.82
C GLY A 133 -4.63 19.22 1.41
N LEU A 134 -4.76 20.51 1.69
CA LEU A 134 -3.72 21.32 2.33
C LEU A 134 -3.68 21.07 3.85
N GLU A 135 -2.64 21.57 4.50
CA GLU A 135 -2.30 21.31 5.90
C GLU A 135 -3.49 21.36 6.85
N THR A 136 -4.20 22.48 6.89
CA THR A 136 -5.34 22.66 7.81
C THR A 136 -6.44 21.61 7.61
N HIS A 137 -6.75 21.28 6.34
CA HIS A 137 -7.78 20.31 6.02
C HIS A 137 -7.32 18.89 6.32
N HIS A 138 -6.07 18.55 5.97
CA HIS A 138 -5.55 17.22 6.21
C HIS A 138 -5.42 16.93 7.72
N ASP A 139 -4.81 17.84 8.47
CA ASP A 139 -4.62 17.68 9.92
C ASP A 139 -5.97 17.59 10.65
N HIS A 140 -6.97 18.36 10.20
CA HIS A 140 -8.34 18.23 10.69
C HIS A 140 -8.97 16.86 10.34
N ALA A 141 -8.81 16.39 9.09
CA ALA A 141 -9.37 15.11 8.63
C ALA A 141 -8.79 13.90 9.38
N VAL A 142 -7.53 13.98 9.79
CA VAL A 142 -6.86 12.91 10.55
C VAL A 142 -6.88 13.15 12.08
N ASP A 143 -7.54 14.22 12.53
CA ASP A 143 -7.64 14.65 13.93
C ASP A 143 -6.27 14.73 14.63
N ARG A 144 -5.29 15.28 13.92
CA ARG A 144 -3.93 15.40 14.47
C ARG A 144 -3.10 16.46 13.75
N GLU A 145 -2.66 17.48 14.48
CA GLU A 145 -1.77 18.52 13.97
C GLU A 145 -0.37 17.98 13.57
N GLY A 146 0.19 18.59 12.53
CA GLY A 146 1.54 18.34 12.03
C GLY A 146 1.70 17.02 11.24
N VAL A 147 0.63 16.31 10.93
CA VAL A 147 0.66 15.11 10.09
C VAL A 147 0.98 15.48 8.66
N PHE A 148 0.34 16.54 8.12
CA PHE A 148 0.60 17.04 6.77
C PHE A 148 2.09 17.36 6.56
N GLN A 149 2.70 18.13 7.45
CA GLN A 149 4.10 18.51 7.36
C GLN A 149 5.02 17.28 7.32
N LYS A 150 4.77 16.31 8.21
CA LYS A 150 5.53 15.04 8.24
C LYS A 150 5.35 14.24 6.95
N ALA A 151 4.13 14.16 6.44
CA ALA A 151 3.83 13.46 5.20
C ALA A 151 4.56 14.11 4.01
N VAL A 152 4.53 15.43 3.89
CA VAL A 152 5.22 16.18 2.82
C VAL A 152 6.74 15.96 2.88
N LEU A 153 7.34 16.00 4.07
CA LEU A 153 8.77 15.73 4.25
C LEU A 153 9.12 14.29 3.86
N ALA A 154 8.32 13.31 4.30
CA ALA A 154 8.52 11.90 3.97
C ALA A 154 8.37 11.64 2.46
N ILE A 155 7.40 12.29 1.78
CA ILE A 155 7.24 12.23 0.32
C ILE A 155 8.49 12.76 -0.39
N ARG A 156 9.00 13.92 0.04
CA ARG A 156 10.20 14.53 -0.53
C ARG A 156 11.42 13.62 -0.38
N GLU A 157 11.62 13.07 0.81
CA GLU A 157 12.73 12.15 1.08
C GLU A 157 12.60 10.85 0.27
N ALA A 158 11.40 10.25 0.18
CA ALA A 158 11.17 9.08 -0.64
C ALA A 158 11.48 9.35 -2.12
N LYS A 159 11.03 10.48 -2.66
CA LYS A 159 11.34 10.88 -4.05
C LYS A 159 12.83 11.12 -4.26
N LYS A 160 13.51 11.77 -3.32
CA LYS A 160 14.98 11.99 -3.37
C LYS A 160 15.73 10.66 -3.44
N ARG A 161 15.26 9.63 -2.74
CA ARG A 161 15.84 8.27 -2.80
C ARG A 161 15.38 7.44 -4.01
N GLY A 162 14.66 8.03 -4.96
CA GLY A 162 14.24 7.37 -6.20
C GLY A 162 12.98 6.51 -6.08
N PHE A 163 12.26 6.56 -4.95
CA PHE A 163 10.98 5.86 -4.82
C PHE A 163 9.86 6.55 -5.60
N ARG A 164 8.93 5.75 -6.06
CA ARG A 164 7.66 6.22 -6.63
C ARG A 164 6.70 6.55 -5.50
N VAL A 165 6.06 7.73 -5.60
CA VAL A 165 5.07 8.20 -4.64
C VAL A 165 3.91 8.85 -5.40
N ASN A 166 2.69 8.50 -5.09
CA ASN A 166 1.45 9.13 -5.55
C ASN A 166 0.56 9.50 -4.35
#